data_63b24c9194a0d65e532ed5cf18c3941e
#
_entry.id   63b24c9194a0d65e532ed5cf18c3941e
#
_cell.length_a   1.000
_cell.length_b   1.000
_cell.length_c   1.000
_cell.angle_alpha   90.00
_cell.angle_beta   90.00
_cell.angle_gamma   90.00
#
_symmetry.space_group_name_H-M   'P 1'
#
loop_
_entity.id
_entity.type
_entity.pdbx_description
1 polymer ?
#
loop_
_entity_poly.entity_id
_entity_poly.type
_entity_poly.pdbx_seq_one_letter_code
_entity_poly.pdbx_strand_id
1 'polypeptide(L)'
;MKRLSVLLIICALLVQSPSMAATDKYGDAQAALSYSVFKPSKTLGLGTSKFELIPCANQTEPWLYTKFGGTVRFLEIMQTKAGIKCSDPGPSKKLRSVTINGSAAQVHVYCDPAKAASFAKCTSADITRLGGYIIFTKKGSKNLSSTEIQVQAFGGVTYSQLLDVAKSLAPVKASTTPAPTPTSSDLVLTTPTYAPNPPASSSDEYRCFLLDPKFTADTYLQSVTIAPDNLKVSHHGILYKVPAASVSATKEIDAQNPGDGWPCFGDTGIPGASAFSGASASSWISFWAPGGNFKAYPVGVGMKISSADQFILQAHFHTMEPATANKASMKVSLQLASTAVSELKTMLVAAPIEIACAPNESGPLCVRSAALLDLAKRTSTKTAFQETALLIACGKDPIKPIPSSTSDCTNTVRSPIKIYGATGHMHQLGRSITITHQSASTSAVTVLSTRPMWDFDNQTTDWQSTPILAKPGDTIKVTCTFDIGLRALLSVYKNLSPNYVVWGEGTRDEMCLAIINYTD
;
A
#
# COMPACT_ATOMS: atom_id res chain seq x y z
N MET A 1 39.47 -72.11 -23.38
CA MET A 1 39.49 -70.81 -22.69
C MET A 1 38.08 -70.22 -22.76
N LYS A 2 37.28 -70.36 -21.69
CA LYS A 2 35.90 -69.89 -21.61
C LYS A 2 35.91 -68.46 -20.98
N ARG A 3 35.44 -67.48 -21.70
CA ARG A 3 35.26 -66.12 -21.16
C ARG A 3 33.92 -66.06 -20.43
N LEU A 4 33.97 -65.76 -19.14
CA LEU A 4 32.82 -65.50 -18.26
C LEU A 4 32.46 -63.97 -18.34
N SER A 5 31.29 -63.67 -18.89
CA SER A 5 30.76 -62.26 -18.88
C SER A 5 29.93 -62.12 -17.62
N VAL A 6 30.37 -61.21 -16.74
CA VAL A 6 29.61 -60.79 -15.54
C VAL A 6 28.70 -59.63 -15.93
N LEU A 7 27.40 -59.86 -15.83
CA LEU A 7 26.37 -58.83 -16.04
C LEU A 7 26.16 -58.12 -14.70
N LEU A 8 26.59 -56.85 -14.63
CA LEU A 8 26.28 -55.97 -13.49
C LEU A 8 24.87 -55.39 -13.69
N ILE A 9 23.91 -55.82 -12.87
CA ILE A 9 22.58 -55.20 -12.77
C ILE A 9 22.69 -54.01 -11.82
N ILE A 10 22.67 -52.80 -12.37
CA ILE A 10 22.56 -51.57 -11.59
C ILE A 10 21.08 -51.35 -11.27
N CYS A 11 20.68 -51.64 -10.02
CA CYS A 11 19.38 -51.25 -9.49
C CYS A 11 19.38 -49.74 -9.23
N ALA A 12 18.83 -48.96 -10.15
CA ALA A 12 18.56 -47.52 -9.93
C ALA A 12 17.39 -47.39 -8.96
N LEU A 13 17.69 -47.10 -7.69
CA LEU A 13 16.72 -46.65 -6.72
C LEU A 13 16.27 -45.24 -7.13
N LEU A 14 15.10 -45.14 -7.76
CA LEU A 14 14.37 -43.91 -7.95
C LEU A 14 13.95 -43.40 -6.57
N VAL A 15 14.74 -42.51 -6.00
CA VAL A 15 14.31 -41.69 -4.86
C VAL A 15 13.26 -40.72 -5.40
N GLN A 16 12.00 -41.07 -5.23
CA GLN A 16 10.90 -40.12 -5.44
C GLN A 16 11.02 -39.02 -4.37
N SER A 17 11.47 -37.85 -4.77
CA SER A 17 11.37 -36.68 -3.95
C SER A 17 9.88 -36.45 -3.60
N PRO A 18 9.52 -36.26 -2.32
CA PRO A 18 8.14 -35.98 -1.97
C PRO A 18 7.73 -34.71 -2.71
N SER A 19 6.71 -34.80 -3.55
CA SER A 19 6.08 -33.63 -4.13
C SER A 19 5.57 -32.80 -2.96
N MET A 20 6.12 -31.60 -2.75
CA MET A 20 5.52 -30.63 -1.83
C MET A 20 4.08 -30.41 -2.30
N ALA A 21 3.12 -30.91 -1.53
CA ALA A 21 1.71 -30.61 -1.77
C ALA A 21 1.55 -29.10 -1.78
N ALA A 22 0.96 -28.57 -2.85
CA ALA A 22 0.67 -27.13 -2.95
C ALA A 22 -0.17 -26.74 -1.74
N THR A 23 0.30 -25.77 -0.95
CA THR A 23 -0.41 -25.27 0.24
C THR A 23 -1.80 -24.78 -0.16
N ASP A 24 -2.85 -25.27 0.51
CA ASP A 24 -4.23 -24.80 0.29
C ASP A 24 -4.44 -23.48 1.01
N LYS A 25 -3.95 -22.38 0.41
CA LYS A 25 -4.05 -21.03 0.97
C LYS A 25 -5.48 -20.63 1.40
N TYR A 26 -6.50 -21.10 0.68
CA TYR A 26 -7.90 -20.81 1.04
C TYR A 26 -8.34 -21.61 2.27
N GLY A 27 -7.92 -22.87 2.40
CA GLY A 27 -8.15 -23.67 3.60
C GLY A 27 -7.44 -23.10 4.82
N ASP A 28 -6.22 -22.61 4.64
CA ASP A 28 -5.45 -21.96 5.71
C ASP A 28 -6.12 -20.64 6.15
N ALA A 29 -6.60 -19.83 5.20
CA ALA A 29 -7.37 -18.62 5.51
C ALA A 29 -8.66 -18.96 6.25
N GLN A 30 -9.39 -20.04 5.85
CA GLN A 30 -10.59 -20.48 6.55
C GLN A 30 -10.30 -20.92 7.99
N ALA A 31 -9.15 -21.51 8.25
CA ALA A 31 -8.74 -21.91 9.62
C ALA A 31 -8.49 -20.68 10.52
N ALA A 32 -8.15 -19.52 9.94
CA ALA A 32 -7.82 -18.29 10.65
C ALA A 32 -9.00 -17.32 10.82
N LEU A 33 -10.14 -17.55 10.12
CA LEU A 33 -11.24 -16.58 10.03
C LEU A 33 -12.54 -17.13 10.63
N SER A 34 -13.33 -16.28 11.29
CA SER A 34 -14.61 -16.63 11.91
C SER A 34 -15.79 -16.56 10.93
N TYR A 35 -15.57 -16.14 9.69
CA TYR A 35 -16.56 -16.12 8.62
C TYR A 35 -16.19 -17.09 7.50
N SER A 36 -17.18 -17.51 6.71
CA SER A 36 -16.95 -18.48 5.63
C SER A 36 -16.10 -17.89 4.51
N VAL A 37 -15.05 -18.57 4.12
CA VAL A 37 -14.20 -18.24 2.97
C VAL A 37 -14.70 -18.92 1.72
N PHE A 38 -14.72 -18.19 0.60
CA PHE A 38 -15.16 -18.68 -0.71
C PHE A 38 -14.02 -18.61 -1.72
N LYS A 39 -13.83 -19.69 -2.50
CA LYS A 39 -12.81 -19.82 -3.54
C LYS A 39 -13.46 -19.79 -4.92
N PRO A 40 -12.98 -18.97 -5.87
CA PRO A 40 -13.48 -19.01 -7.24
C PRO A 40 -12.92 -20.23 -7.97
N SER A 41 -13.78 -20.92 -8.75
CA SER A 41 -13.36 -21.95 -9.69
C SER A 41 -13.08 -21.39 -11.09
N LYS A 42 -13.53 -20.15 -11.37
CA LYS A 42 -13.25 -19.42 -12.62
C LYS A 42 -12.47 -18.15 -12.31
N THR A 43 -11.29 -18.01 -12.90
CA THR A 43 -10.41 -16.83 -12.78
C THR A 43 -10.07 -16.23 -14.15
N LEU A 44 -10.82 -16.56 -15.20
CA LEU A 44 -10.59 -16.12 -16.59
C LEU A 44 -9.19 -16.48 -17.12
N GLY A 45 -8.62 -17.60 -16.65
CA GLY A 45 -7.26 -18.01 -16.98
C GLY A 45 -6.16 -17.18 -16.30
N LEU A 46 -6.52 -16.26 -15.40
CA LEU A 46 -5.57 -15.43 -14.68
C LEU A 46 -5.01 -16.20 -13.47
N GLY A 47 -3.70 -16.18 -13.31
CA GLY A 47 -3.01 -16.75 -12.14
C GLY A 47 -3.17 -15.85 -10.91
N THR A 48 -3.10 -16.43 -9.71
CA THR A 48 -3.12 -15.67 -8.45
C THR A 48 -1.82 -14.86 -8.31
N SER A 49 -1.93 -13.54 -8.24
CA SER A 49 -0.80 -12.63 -8.03
C SER A 49 -0.68 -12.15 -6.58
N LYS A 50 -1.81 -12.05 -5.84
CA LYS A 50 -1.82 -11.74 -4.40
C LYS A 50 -2.83 -12.62 -3.67
N PHE A 51 -2.50 -12.97 -2.42
CA PHE A 51 -3.39 -13.66 -1.50
C PHE A 51 -3.02 -13.23 -0.08
N GLU A 52 -3.84 -12.41 0.55
CA GLU A 52 -3.47 -11.71 1.79
C GLU A 52 -4.65 -11.63 2.76
N LEU A 53 -4.34 -11.76 4.06
CA LEU A 53 -5.23 -11.37 5.14
C LEU A 53 -4.83 -9.96 5.56
N ILE A 54 -5.69 -8.98 5.27
CA ILE A 54 -5.43 -7.56 5.48
C ILE A 54 -6.15 -7.13 6.77
N PRO A 55 -5.46 -6.49 7.73
CA PRO A 55 -6.10 -5.91 8.90
C PRO A 55 -7.19 -4.91 8.50
N CYS A 56 -8.31 -4.95 9.21
CA CYS A 56 -9.43 -4.03 9.00
C CYS A 56 -9.48 -3.00 10.12
N ALA A 57 -9.45 -1.72 9.78
CA ALA A 57 -9.52 -0.65 10.76
C ALA A 57 -10.76 -0.81 11.67
N ASN A 58 -10.58 -0.63 12.97
CA ASN A 58 -11.63 -0.78 13.98
C ASN A 58 -12.24 -2.19 14.14
N GLN A 59 -11.62 -3.22 13.59
CA GLN A 59 -12.06 -4.60 13.69
C GLN A 59 -10.96 -5.50 14.24
N THR A 60 -11.36 -6.58 14.91
CA THR A 60 -10.43 -7.59 15.45
C THR A 60 -10.07 -8.66 14.44
N GLU A 61 -10.77 -8.69 13.32
CA GLU A 61 -10.68 -9.74 12.31
C GLU A 61 -10.28 -9.16 10.95
N PRO A 62 -9.25 -9.72 10.29
CA PRO A 62 -8.81 -9.26 8.98
C PRO A 62 -9.80 -9.66 7.89
N TRP A 63 -9.71 -9.00 6.74
CA TRP A 63 -10.42 -9.39 5.53
C TRP A 63 -9.48 -10.12 4.56
N LEU A 64 -10.05 -11.03 3.77
CA LEU A 64 -9.30 -11.78 2.77
C LEU A 64 -9.31 -11.02 1.44
N TYR A 65 -8.14 -10.65 0.97
CA TYR A 65 -7.91 -10.06 -0.36
C TYR A 65 -7.21 -11.05 -1.28
N THR A 66 -7.77 -11.25 -2.47
CA THR A 66 -7.16 -12.10 -3.50
C THR A 66 -7.16 -11.37 -4.84
N LYS A 67 -6.00 -11.27 -5.49
CA LYS A 67 -5.84 -10.72 -6.84
C LYS A 67 -5.41 -11.80 -7.81
N PHE A 68 -6.05 -11.82 -8.98
CA PHE A 68 -5.71 -12.69 -10.10
C PHE A 68 -5.35 -11.82 -11.30
N GLY A 69 -4.24 -12.13 -11.98
CA GLY A 69 -3.74 -11.37 -13.11
C GLY A 69 -2.67 -10.37 -12.75
N GLY A 70 -2.32 -9.53 -13.70
CA GLY A 70 -1.22 -8.57 -13.58
C GLY A 70 -1.68 -7.16 -13.24
N THR A 71 -0.99 -6.17 -13.81
CA THR A 71 -1.25 -4.74 -13.58
C THR A 71 -2.28 -4.16 -14.53
N VAL A 72 -2.45 -4.70 -15.74
CA VAL A 72 -3.37 -4.16 -16.75
C VAL A 72 -4.72 -4.85 -16.74
N ARG A 73 -4.74 -6.19 -16.68
CA ARG A 73 -5.96 -6.99 -16.63
C ARG A 73 -5.94 -7.85 -15.39
N PHE A 74 -6.94 -7.68 -14.53
CA PHE A 74 -7.01 -8.40 -13.25
C PHE A 74 -8.44 -8.49 -12.69
N LEU A 75 -8.58 -9.42 -11.76
CA LEU A 75 -9.72 -9.59 -10.88
C LEU A 75 -9.25 -9.41 -9.44
N GLU A 76 -10.08 -8.81 -8.62
CA GLU A 76 -9.87 -8.74 -7.17
C GLU A 76 -11.11 -9.29 -6.46
N ILE A 77 -10.89 -10.13 -5.44
CA ILE A 77 -11.96 -10.69 -4.63
C ILE A 77 -11.67 -10.34 -3.18
N MET A 78 -12.54 -9.56 -2.60
CA MET A 78 -12.49 -9.12 -1.21
C MET A 78 -13.57 -9.84 -0.43
N GLN A 79 -13.23 -10.39 0.73
CA GLN A 79 -14.16 -11.13 1.57
C GLN A 79 -14.02 -10.64 3.00
N THR A 80 -15.12 -10.16 3.56
CA THR A 80 -15.19 -9.64 4.93
C THR A 80 -16.29 -10.32 5.70
N LYS A 81 -16.24 -10.30 7.01
CA LYS A 81 -17.39 -10.63 7.84
C LYS A 81 -18.55 -9.69 7.51
N ALA A 82 -19.74 -10.24 7.24
CA ALA A 82 -20.89 -9.44 6.84
C ALA A 82 -21.24 -8.36 7.87
N GLY A 83 -21.51 -7.15 7.39
CA GLY A 83 -21.76 -5.97 8.22
C GLY A 83 -20.53 -5.17 8.61
N ILE A 84 -19.33 -5.61 8.20
CA ILE A 84 -18.07 -4.92 8.43
C ILE A 84 -17.58 -4.31 7.12
N LYS A 85 -17.22 -3.02 7.13
CA LYS A 85 -16.58 -2.34 6.00
C LYS A 85 -15.08 -2.24 6.26
N CYS A 86 -14.29 -2.92 5.42
CA CYS A 86 -12.83 -2.91 5.49
C CYS A 86 -12.18 -2.24 4.29
N SER A 87 -12.94 -1.92 3.26
CA SER A 87 -12.45 -1.29 2.02
C SER A 87 -13.55 -0.44 1.43
N ASP A 88 -13.16 0.67 0.79
CA ASP A 88 -14.08 1.50 0.01
C ASP A 88 -13.77 1.30 -1.48
N PRO A 89 -14.67 0.68 -2.24
CA PRO A 89 -14.45 0.45 -3.67
C PRO A 89 -14.44 1.75 -4.50
N GLY A 90 -14.60 2.88 -3.86
CA GLY A 90 -14.64 4.19 -4.50
C GLY A 90 -15.96 4.52 -5.20
N PRO A 91 -16.10 5.75 -5.71
CA PRO A 91 -17.32 6.23 -6.35
C PRO A 91 -17.70 5.38 -7.56
N SER A 92 -18.94 4.91 -7.56
CA SER A 92 -19.45 4.03 -8.60
C SER A 92 -20.93 4.27 -8.83
N LYS A 93 -21.44 3.87 -10.01
CA LYS A 93 -22.87 3.85 -10.30
C LYS A 93 -23.43 2.47 -10.01
N LYS A 94 -24.37 2.39 -9.08
CA LYS A 94 -25.20 1.20 -8.90
C LYS A 94 -26.13 1.04 -10.11
N LEU A 95 -26.08 -0.12 -10.76
CA LEU A 95 -26.88 -0.39 -11.96
C LEU A 95 -28.16 -1.12 -11.64
N ARG A 96 -28.05 -2.37 -11.17
CA ARG A 96 -29.17 -3.26 -10.92
C ARG A 96 -28.83 -4.32 -9.88
N SER A 97 -29.87 -4.95 -9.32
CA SER A 97 -29.71 -6.16 -8.53
C SER A 97 -29.75 -7.40 -9.43
N VAL A 98 -28.97 -8.40 -9.09
CA VAL A 98 -28.93 -9.73 -9.73
C VAL A 98 -28.91 -10.80 -8.65
N THR A 99 -29.08 -12.06 -9.04
CA THR A 99 -28.97 -13.20 -8.10
C THR A 99 -27.68 -13.96 -8.37
N ILE A 100 -26.84 -14.13 -7.34
CA ILE A 100 -25.61 -14.94 -7.37
C ILE A 100 -25.81 -16.14 -6.43
N ASN A 101 -26.01 -17.33 -7.01
CA ASN A 101 -26.19 -18.58 -6.25
C ASN A 101 -27.17 -18.41 -5.07
N GLY A 102 -28.35 -17.86 -5.34
CA GLY A 102 -29.43 -17.65 -4.37
C GLY A 102 -29.30 -16.40 -3.48
N SER A 103 -28.22 -15.63 -3.58
CA SER A 103 -28.05 -14.36 -2.84
C SER A 103 -28.36 -13.16 -3.72
N ALA A 104 -29.06 -12.17 -3.18
CA ALA A 104 -29.21 -10.86 -3.83
C ALA A 104 -27.86 -10.18 -3.92
N ALA A 105 -27.51 -9.69 -5.11
CA ALA A 105 -26.23 -9.03 -5.38
C ALA A 105 -26.46 -7.70 -6.10
N GLN A 106 -25.59 -6.72 -5.86
CA GLN A 106 -25.64 -5.43 -6.51
C GLN A 106 -24.49 -5.31 -7.51
N VAL A 107 -24.80 -4.80 -8.70
CA VAL A 107 -23.82 -4.56 -9.76
C VAL A 107 -23.48 -3.08 -9.81
N HIS A 108 -22.21 -2.76 -9.79
CA HIS A 108 -21.68 -1.41 -9.86
C HIS A 108 -20.68 -1.24 -11.01
N VAL A 109 -20.61 -0.05 -11.56
CA VAL A 109 -19.64 0.34 -12.59
C VAL A 109 -18.95 1.63 -12.18
N TYR A 110 -17.65 1.73 -12.45
CA TYR A 110 -16.81 2.88 -12.08
C TYR A 110 -16.99 4.08 -13.01
N CYS A 111 -18.23 4.55 -13.14
CA CYS A 111 -18.51 5.80 -13.82
C CYS A 111 -18.31 6.98 -12.89
N ASP A 112 -17.68 8.01 -13.41
CA ASP A 112 -17.34 9.22 -12.68
C ASP A 112 -18.62 10.03 -12.35
N PRO A 113 -19.01 10.20 -11.09
CA PRO A 113 -20.19 10.96 -10.70
C PRO A 113 -20.03 12.47 -10.98
N ALA A 114 -18.81 13.00 -11.05
CA ALA A 114 -18.57 14.40 -11.42
C ALA A 114 -18.92 14.70 -12.88
N LYS A 115 -19.02 13.65 -13.73
CA LYS A 115 -19.42 13.77 -15.14
C LYS A 115 -20.89 13.39 -15.32
N ALA A 116 -21.81 14.20 -14.80
CA ALA A 116 -23.24 13.88 -14.70
C ALA A 116 -23.87 13.31 -15.98
N ALA A 117 -23.59 13.89 -17.16
CA ALA A 117 -24.15 13.42 -18.43
C ALA A 117 -23.65 12.00 -18.82
N SER A 118 -22.37 11.71 -18.59
CA SER A 118 -21.77 10.37 -18.82
C SER A 118 -22.21 9.38 -17.76
N PHE A 119 -22.31 9.83 -16.50
CA PHE A 119 -22.78 9.02 -15.38
C PHE A 119 -24.24 8.57 -15.59
N ALA A 120 -25.13 9.45 -16.06
CA ALA A 120 -26.51 9.10 -16.35
C ALA A 120 -26.62 7.97 -17.42
N LYS A 121 -25.78 8.03 -18.45
CA LYS A 121 -25.75 7.06 -19.57
C LYS A 121 -24.97 5.78 -19.29
N CYS A 122 -24.27 5.69 -18.16
CA CYS A 122 -23.39 4.57 -17.83
C CYS A 122 -24.20 3.28 -17.65
N THR A 123 -23.74 2.20 -18.25
CA THR A 123 -24.39 0.88 -18.30
C THR A 123 -23.41 -0.24 -17.94
N SER A 124 -23.89 -1.50 -17.89
CA SER A 124 -23.03 -2.66 -17.65
C SER A 124 -21.99 -2.91 -18.76
N ALA A 125 -22.19 -2.40 -19.97
CA ALA A 125 -21.20 -2.47 -21.04
C ALA A 125 -19.93 -1.66 -20.72
N ASP A 126 -20.08 -0.60 -19.93
CA ASP A 126 -18.96 0.24 -19.51
C ASP A 126 -18.00 -0.46 -18.53
N ILE A 127 -18.40 -1.56 -17.90
CA ILE A 127 -17.55 -2.39 -17.06
C ILE A 127 -16.29 -2.83 -17.82
N THR A 128 -16.43 -3.19 -19.09
CA THR A 128 -15.29 -3.60 -19.93
C THR A 128 -14.20 -2.52 -20.03
N ARG A 129 -14.61 -1.26 -20.08
CA ARG A 129 -13.71 -0.11 -20.26
C ARG A 129 -13.27 0.52 -18.93
N LEU A 130 -14.19 0.66 -17.99
CA LEU A 130 -13.98 1.40 -16.73
C LEU A 130 -13.70 0.49 -15.54
N GLY A 131 -14.00 -0.80 -15.67
CA GLY A 131 -14.09 -1.70 -14.54
C GLY A 131 -15.42 -1.58 -13.80
N GLY A 132 -15.60 -2.46 -12.83
CA GLY A 132 -16.80 -2.51 -12.01
C GLY A 132 -16.74 -3.68 -11.05
N TYR A 133 -17.75 -3.78 -10.20
CA TYR A 133 -17.80 -4.84 -9.20
C TYR A 133 -19.22 -5.36 -8.97
N ILE A 134 -19.27 -6.54 -8.36
CA ILE A 134 -20.48 -7.16 -7.84
C ILE A 134 -20.28 -7.39 -6.35
N ILE A 135 -21.20 -6.91 -5.53
CA ILE A 135 -21.18 -7.09 -4.08
C ILE A 135 -22.42 -7.84 -3.61
N PHE A 136 -22.22 -8.82 -2.73
CA PHE A 136 -23.30 -9.65 -2.18
C PHE A 136 -22.87 -10.34 -0.89
N THR A 137 -23.85 -10.73 -0.07
CA THR A 137 -23.64 -11.48 1.16
C THR A 137 -23.98 -12.96 0.96
N LYS A 138 -23.06 -13.83 1.38
CA LYS A 138 -23.27 -15.28 1.48
C LYS A 138 -23.47 -15.69 2.93
N LYS A 139 -24.46 -16.54 3.17
CA LYS A 139 -24.66 -17.14 4.49
C LYS A 139 -23.45 -18.00 4.86
N GLY A 140 -23.00 -17.89 6.09
CA GLY A 140 -21.93 -18.71 6.63
C GLY A 140 -22.31 -20.19 6.69
N SER A 141 -21.32 -21.06 6.56
CA SER A 141 -21.45 -22.48 6.86
C SER A 141 -21.62 -22.70 8.38
N LYS A 142 -21.91 -23.94 8.80
CA LYS A 142 -22.13 -24.28 10.22
C LYS A 142 -21.05 -23.68 11.12
N ASN A 143 -21.46 -22.89 12.11
CA ASN A 143 -20.61 -22.21 13.10
C ASN A 143 -19.74 -21.06 12.57
N LEU A 144 -19.89 -20.63 11.30
CA LEU A 144 -19.19 -19.49 10.74
C LEU A 144 -20.17 -18.34 10.45
N SER A 145 -19.69 -17.12 10.59
CA SER A 145 -20.45 -15.92 10.24
C SER A 145 -20.66 -15.83 8.72
N SER A 146 -21.66 -15.05 8.31
CA SER A 146 -21.88 -14.68 6.91
C SER A 146 -20.74 -13.82 6.40
N THR A 147 -20.51 -13.90 5.08
CA THR A 147 -19.43 -13.20 4.40
C THR A 147 -20.01 -12.21 3.40
N GLU A 148 -19.60 -10.97 3.46
CA GLU A 148 -19.75 -10.02 2.36
C GLU A 148 -18.61 -10.24 1.37
N ILE A 149 -18.97 -10.40 0.09
CA ILE A 149 -18.03 -10.68 -0.99
C ILE A 149 -18.16 -9.59 -2.04
N GLN A 150 -17.05 -8.97 -2.38
CA GLN A 150 -16.92 -8.06 -3.50
C GLN A 150 -16.03 -8.70 -4.56
N VAL A 151 -16.54 -8.85 -5.77
CA VAL A 151 -15.77 -9.31 -6.94
C VAL A 151 -15.62 -8.13 -7.88
N GLN A 152 -14.39 -7.70 -8.10
CA GLN A 152 -14.02 -6.50 -8.85
C GLN A 152 -13.19 -6.88 -10.07
N ALA A 153 -13.33 -6.16 -11.18
CA ALA A 153 -12.66 -6.47 -12.42
C ALA A 153 -12.24 -5.22 -13.19
N PHE A 154 -11.07 -5.32 -13.84
CA PHE A 154 -10.48 -4.28 -14.69
C PHE A 154 -9.82 -4.85 -15.94
N GLY A 155 -9.49 -3.96 -16.89
CA GLY A 155 -8.66 -4.29 -18.05
C GLY A 155 -9.36 -5.20 -19.06
N GLY A 156 -10.54 -4.81 -19.53
CA GLY A 156 -11.24 -5.51 -20.60
C GLY A 156 -12.07 -6.71 -20.13
N VAL A 157 -12.25 -6.89 -18.80
CA VAL A 157 -13.17 -7.93 -18.29
C VAL A 157 -14.59 -7.47 -18.51
N THR A 158 -15.38 -8.29 -19.21
CA THR A 158 -16.79 -7.98 -19.50
C THR A 158 -17.70 -8.23 -18.31
N TYR A 159 -18.88 -7.62 -18.33
CA TYR A 159 -19.93 -7.86 -17.32
C TYR A 159 -20.29 -9.34 -17.19
N SER A 160 -20.41 -10.07 -18.32
CA SER A 160 -20.70 -11.50 -18.29
C SER A 160 -19.60 -12.31 -17.61
N GLN A 161 -18.33 -11.99 -17.92
CA GLN A 161 -17.19 -12.64 -17.29
C GLN A 161 -17.13 -12.37 -15.78
N LEU A 162 -17.42 -11.13 -15.37
CA LEU A 162 -17.49 -10.76 -13.95
C LEU A 162 -18.60 -11.55 -13.21
N LEU A 163 -19.77 -11.69 -13.82
CA LEU A 163 -20.86 -12.53 -13.31
C LEU A 163 -20.44 -14.00 -13.18
N ASP A 164 -19.75 -14.53 -14.17
CA ASP A 164 -19.28 -15.92 -14.17
C ASP A 164 -18.28 -16.18 -13.04
N VAL A 165 -17.38 -15.25 -12.78
CA VAL A 165 -16.47 -15.33 -11.64
C VAL A 165 -17.24 -15.33 -10.32
N ALA A 166 -18.16 -14.37 -10.13
CA ALA A 166 -18.97 -14.27 -8.92
C ALA A 166 -19.81 -15.54 -8.67
N LYS A 167 -20.41 -16.11 -9.72
CA LYS A 167 -21.16 -17.37 -9.64
C LYS A 167 -20.30 -18.60 -9.37
N SER A 168 -19.00 -18.55 -9.68
CA SER A 168 -18.07 -19.66 -9.50
C SER A 168 -17.57 -19.83 -8.06
N LEU A 169 -17.90 -18.89 -7.17
CA LEU A 169 -17.47 -18.92 -5.78
C LEU A 169 -18.17 -20.03 -4.99
N ALA A 170 -17.37 -20.89 -4.36
CA ALA A 170 -17.83 -21.98 -3.50
C ALA A 170 -17.15 -21.91 -2.12
N PRO A 171 -17.83 -22.30 -1.04
CA PRO A 171 -17.25 -22.31 0.30
C PRO A 171 -16.13 -23.34 0.39
N VAL A 172 -15.10 -23.04 1.18
CA VAL A 172 -13.98 -23.94 1.44
C VAL A 172 -14.06 -24.53 2.84
N LYS A 173 -13.36 -25.66 3.05
CA LYS A 173 -13.15 -26.22 4.38
C LYS A 173 -11.85 -25.68 4.96
N ALA A 174 -11.78 -25.54 6.28
CA ALA A 174 -10.54 -25.20 6.97
C ALA A 174 -9.48 -26.29 6.72
N SER A 175 -8.24 -25.84 6.52
CA SER A 175 -7.08 -26.74 6.47
C SER A 175 -6.94 -27.45 7.81
N THR A 176 -6.67 -28.75 7.77
CA THR A 176 -6.37 -29.55 8.97
C THR A 176 -4.87 -29.55 9.30
N THR A 177 -4.04 -29.06 8.37
CA THR A 177 -2.61 -28.92 8.58
C THR A 177 -2.36 -27.61 9.32
N PRO A 178 -1.70 -27.58 10.47
CA PRO A 178 -1.29 -26.33 11.10
C PRO A 178 -0.47 -25.51 10.11
N ALA A 179 -0.75 -24.22 10.02
CA ALA A 179 0.13 -23.32 9.28
C ALA A 179 1.57 -23.52 9.79
N PRO A 180 2.59 -23.58 8.92
CA PRO A 180 3.95 -23.70 9.37
C PRO A 180 4.25 -22.57 10.35
N THR A 181 4.60 -22.94 11.58
CA THR A 181 5.07 -21.99 12.58
C THR A 181 6.27 -21.27 11.97
N PRO A 182 6.33 -19.94 12.02
CA PRO A 182 7.50 -19.19 11.55
C PRO A 182 8.74 -19.77 12.26
N THR A 183 9.65 -20.38 11.51
CA THR A 183 10.87 -21.00 12.03
C THR A 183 12.03 -20.02 12.14
N SER A 184 11.80 -18.73 11.89
CA SER A 184 12.78 -17.68 12.10
C SER A 184 12.45 -16.94 13.42
N SER A 185 13.47 -16.75 14.25
CA SER A 185 13.40 -15.83 15.38
C SER A 185 13.24 -14.41 14.86
N ASP A 186 12.00 -13.95 14.71
CA ASP A 186 11.75 -12.56 14.36
C ASP A 186 12.29 -11.68 15.48
N LEU A 187 13.15 -10.73 15.13
CA LEU A 187 13.49 -9.65 16.04
C LEU A 187 12.30 -8.69 16.09
N VAL A 188 11.74 -8.51 17.27
CA VAL A 188 10.59 -7.65 17.48
C VAL A 188 11.02 -6.41 18.26
N LEU A 189 10.79 -5.23 17.67
CA LEU A 189 10.93 -3.94 18.31
C LEU A 189 9.53 -3.36 18.52
N THR A 190 9.33 -2.64 19.61
CA THR A 190 8.02 -2.03 19.93
C THR A 190 8.24 -0.60 20.40
N THR A 191 7.44 0.32 19.90
CA THR A 191 7.44 1.70 20.43
C THR A 191 6.88 1.71 21.85
N PRO A 192 7.21 2.72 22.67
CA PRO A 192 6.44 3.00 23.86
C PRO A 192 4.94 3.15 23.55
N THR A 193 4.09 2.88 24.54
CA THR A 193 2.65 3.14 24.41
C THR A 193 2.41 4.64 24.52
N TYR A 194 2.01 5.26 23.45
CA TYR A 194 1.84 6.70 23.33
C TYR A 194 0.35 7.09 23.29
N ALA A 195 0.00 8.19 23.93
CA ALA A 195 -1.34 8.81 23.86
C ALA A 195 -1.26 10.03 22.93
N PRO A 196 -1.77 9.94 21.67
CA PRO A 196 -1.71 11.06 20.74
C PRO A 196 -2.44 12.29 21.29
N ASN A 197 -1.79 13.44 21.14
CA ASN A 197 -2.31 14.75 21.54
C ASN A 197 -2.02 15.77 20.44
N PRO A 198 -2.77 15.72 19.30
CA PRO A 198 -2.54 16.61 18.20
C PRO A 198 -2.75 18.07 18.58
N PRO A 199 -2.11 19.03 17.90
CA PRO A 199 -2.35 20.45 18.09
C PRO A 199 -3.84 20.80 17.94
N ALA A 200 -4.33 21.79 18.68
CA ALA A 200 -5.75 22.19 18.68
C ALA A 200 -6.33 22.54 17.27
N SER A 201 -5.46 22.83 16.30
CA SER A 201 -5.83 23.14 14.91
C SER A 201 -5.76 21.91 13.97
N SER A 202 -5.43 20.71 14.49
CA SER A 202 -5.24 19.51 13.69
C SER A 202 -5.82 18.29 14.40
N SER A 203 -6.27 17.32 13.62
CA SER A 203 -6.57 15.96 14.09
C SER A 203 -5.36 15.02 13.94
N ASP A 204 -4.27 15.51 13.37
CA ASP A 204 -3.09 14.73 13.00
C ASP A 204 -1.92 15.04 13.93
N GLU A 205 -1.22 14.00 14.38
CA GLU A 205 0.05 14.08 15.10
C GLU A 205 1.06 13.11 14.50
N TYR A 206 2.29 13.61 14.30
CA TYR A 206 3.42 12.80 13.85
C TYR A 206 4.42 12.68 14.98
N ARG A 207 4.78 11.42 15.32
CA ARG A 207 5.70 11.12 16.41
C ARG A 207 6.75 10.13 15.95
N CYS A 208 8.01 10.46 16.16
CA CYS A 208 9.15 9.58 15.89
C CYS A 208 9.62 8.90 17.16
N PHE A 209 9.93 7.61 17.03
CA PHE A 209 10.47 6.78 18.09
C PHE A 209 11.76 6.14 17.63
N LEU A 210 12.84 6.32 18.41
CA LEU A 210 14.12 5.66 18.15
C LEU A 210 14.04 4.21 18.62
N LEU A 211 14.39 3.28 17.73
CA LEU A 211 14.41 1.84 17.98
C LEU A 211 15.80 1.28 17.71
N ASP A 212 16.39 0.61 18.72
CA ASP A 212 17.71 0.00 18.62
C ASP A 212 17.57 -1.53 18.43
N PRO A 213 17.90 -2.08 17.25
CA PRO A 213 17.85 -3.52 17.00
C PRO A 213 18.99 -4.30 17.68
N LYS A 214 20.04 -3.59 18.17
CA LYS A 214 21.22 -4.17 18.82
C LYS A 214 21.92 -5.24 17.98
N PHE A 215 22.00 -5.03 16.67
CA PHE A 215 22.73 -5.94 15.80
C PHE A 215 24.22 -5.93 16.12
N THR A 216 24.82 -7.11 16.20
CA THR A 216 26.26 -7.30 16.47
C THR A 216 27.09 -7.43 15.20
N ALA A 217 26.46 -7.59 14.05
CA ALA A 217 27.10 -7.69 12.72
C ALA A 217 26.16 -7.11 11.65
N ASP A 218 26.75 -6.74 10.50
CA ASP A 218 25.98 -6.36 9.31
C ASP A 218 25.04 -7.49 8.92
N THR A 219 23.82 -7.14 8.58
CA THR A 219 22.77 -8.10 8.24
C THR A 219 21.90 -7.60 7.09
N TYR A 220 21.02 -8.47 6.59
CA TYR A 220 20.01 -8.12 5.60
C TYR A 220 18.64 -8.48 6.13
N LEU A 221 17.70 -7.56 6.02
CA LEU A 221 16.30 -7.81 6.31
C LEU A 221 15.65 -8.51 5.12
N GLN A 222 15.02 -9.65 5.36
CA GLN A 222 14.24 -10.40 4.37
C GLN A 222 12.75 -10.02 4.42
N SER A 223 12.29 -9.53 5.58
CA SER A 223 10.93 -9.06 5.77
C SER A 223 10.89 -8.00 6.87
N VAL A 224 10.01 -7.04 6.71
CA VAL A 224 9.69 -6.04 7.73
C VAL A 224 8.18 -5.90 7.81
N THR A 225 7.62 -6.07 9.00
CA THR A 225 6.18 -5.86 9.26
C THR A 225 6.01 -4.82 10.33
N ILE A 226 5.18 -3.81 10.07
CA ILE A 226 4.76 -2.82 11.06
C ILE A 226 3.31 -3.12 11.39
N ALA A 227 3.01 -3.28 12.68
CA ALA A 227 1.67 -3.61 13.17
C ALA A 227 1.31 -2.69 14.34
N PRO A 228 0.42 -1.72 14.16
CA PRO A 228 -0.14 -0.96 15.27
C PRO A 228 -1.10 -1.82 16.08
N ASP A 229 -1.16 -1.58 17.39
CA ASP A 229 -2.09 -2.25 18.30
C ASP A 229 -3.47 -1.56 18.36
N ASN A 230 -3.56 -0.30 17.93
CA ASN A 230 -4.80 0.47 17.89
C ASN A 230 -5.01 1.16 16.54
N LEU A 231 -5.77 0.50 15.67
CA LEU A 231 -6.10 0.99 14.33
C LEU A 231 -7.06 2.19 14.34
N LYS A 232 -7.70 2.53 15.48
CA LYS A 232 -8.60 3.68 15.58
C LYS A 232 -7.88 5.01 15.51
N VAL A 233 -6.62 5.03 15.91
CA VAL A 233 -5.82 6.25 15.97
C VAL A 233 -4.54 6.16 15.14
N SER A 234 -4.09 4.96 14.78
CA SER A 234 -2.91 4.78 13.94
C SER A 234 -3.29 4.92 12.47
N HIS A 235 -2.76 5.92 11.79
CA HIS A 235 -3.08 6.24 10.40
C HIS A 235 -2.04 5.65 9.43
N HIS A 236 -0.74 5.84 9.69
CA HIS A 236 0.35 5.11 9.03
C HIS A 236 1.61 5.09 9.90
N GLY A 237 2.57 4.25 9.52
CA GLY A 237 3.89 4.18 10.12
C GLY A 237 4.95 4.00 9.05
N ILE A 238 6.07 4.74 9.16
CA ILE A 238 7.22 4.63 8.28
C ILE A 238 8.45 4.25 9.10
N LEU A 239 9.10 3.16 8.71
CA LEU A 239 10.36 2.74 9.30
C LEU A 239 11.53 3.28 8.49
N TYR A 240 12.36 4.08 9.12
CA TYR A 240 13.59 4.61 8.55
C TYR A 240 14.81 3.90 9.13
N LYS A 241 15.81 3.68 8.30
CA LYS A 241 17.17 3.33 8.74
C LYS A 241 17.91 4.61 9.10
N VAL A 242 18.53 4.64 10.26
CA VAL A 242 19.42 5.70 10.75
C VAL A 242 20.85 5.18 10.68
N PRO A 243 21.67 5.67 9.75
CA PRO A 243 23.08 5.29 9.69
C PRO A 243 23.81 5.62 10.99
N ALA A 244 24.81 4.83 11.34
CA ALA A 244 25.64 5.00 12.55
C ALA A 244 26.10 6.46 12.78
N ALA A 245 26.48 7.16 11.71
CA ALA A 245 26.91 8.56 11.77
C ALA A 245 25.82 9.54 12.25
N SER A 246 24.54 9.18 12.11
CA SER A 246 23.38 10.01 12.51
C SER A 246 22.78 9.63 13.85
N VAL A 247 23.20 8.51 14.45
CA VAL A 247 22.61 7.98 15.69
C VAL A 247 22.78 8.94 16.87
N SER A 248 23.97 9.60 17.00
CA SER A 248 24.20 10.59 18.08
C SER A 248 23.22 11.75 17.99
N ALA A 249 23.11 12.37 16.80
CA ALA A 249 22.18 13.47 16.57
C ALA A 249 20.72 13.08 16.82
N THR A 250 20.35 11.83 16.48
CA THR A 250 19.00 11.30 16.75
C THR A 250 18.73 11.20 18.24
N LYS A 251 19.68 10.66 19.01
CA LYS A 251 19.59 10.57 20.48
C LYS A 251 19.49 11.95 21.15
N GLU A 252 20.20 12.94 20.61
CA GLU A 252 20.13 14.32 21.11
C GLU A 252 18.73 14.92 20.91
N ILE A 253 18.10 14.69 19.72
CA ILE A 253 16.74 15.15 19.46
C ILE A 253 15.75 14.47 20.41
N ASP A 254 15.86 13.16 20.59
CA ASP A 254 14.99 12.39 21.50
C ASP A 254 15.13 12.91 22.95
N ALA A 255 16.36 13.11 23.41
CA ALA A 255 16.64 13.62 24.77
C ALA A 255 16.15 15.06 25.02
N GLN A 256 16.04 15.89 23.98
CA GLN A 256 15.52 17.25 24.07
C GLN A 256 14.00 17.31 24.17
N ASN A 257 13.31 16.20 23.87
CA ASN A 257 11.86 16.11 23.91
C ASN A 257 11.43 15.29 25.15
N PRO A 258 10.83 15.90 26.15
CA PRO A 258 10.36 15.15 27.32
C PRO A 258 9.22 14.20 26.95
N GLY A 259 9.28 12.98 27.46
CA GLY A 259 8.33 11.91 27.16
C GLY A 259 8.82 10.97 26.06
N ASP A 260 7.90 10.20 25.47
CA ASP A 260 8.24 9.17 24.51
C ASP A 260 8.36 9.74 23.09
N GLY A 261 9.57 9.72 22.54
CA GLY A 261 9.87 10.16 21.19
C GLY A 261 9.75 11.68 20.97
N TRP A 262 9.74 12.14 19.73
CA TRP A 262 9.69 13.57 19.37
C TRP A 262 8.73 13.87 18.22
N PRO A 263 8.21 15.12 18.10
CA PRO A 263 7.42 15.54 16.93
C PRO A 263 8.26 15.54 15.66
N CYS A 264 7.75 14.96 14.57
CA CYS A 264 8.56 14.77 13.36
C CYS A 264 7.71 14.76 12.08
N PHE A 265 7.01 15.84 11.81
CA PHE A 265 6.20 15.95 10.60
C PHE A 265 7.06 16.09 9.33
N GLY A 266 6.75 15.30 8.29
CA GLY A 266 7.36 15.40 6.96
C GLY A 266 8.74 14.76 6.80
N ASP A 267 9.43 14.46 7.89
CA ASP A 267 10.70 13.73 7.93
C ASP A 267 11.04 13.25 9.36
N THR A 268 12.23 12.71 9.55
CA THR A 268 12.67 12.23 10.87
C THR A 268 13.11 13.33 11.83
N GLY A 269 13.20 14.59 11.39
CA GLY A 269 13.74 15.70 12.17
C GLY A 269 15.28 15.70 12.28
N ILE A 270 15.98 14.70 11.75
CA ILE A 270 17.45 14.64 11.79
C ILE A 270 18.03 15.70 10.86
N PRO A 271 19.04 16.50 11.29
CA PRO A 271 19.70 17.45 10.40
C PRO A 271 20.26 16.77 9.14
N GLY A 272 19.93 17.32 7.96
CA GLY A 272 20.31 16.75 6.67
C GLY A 272 19.43 15.62 6.16
N ALA A 273 18.46 15.14 6.93
CA ALA A 273 17.45 14.21 6.44
C ALA A 273 16.48 14.93 5.51
N SER A 274 16.20 14.29 4.36
CA SER A 274 15.12 14.66 3.47
C SER A 274 14.65 13.39 2.78
N ALA A 275 13.35 13.13 2.78
CA ALA A 275 12.77 11.97 2.12
C ALA A 275 13.12 11.91 0.60
N PHE A 276 13.46 13.06 -0.01
CA PHE A 276 13.73 13.19 -1.44
C PHE A 276 15.20 13.45 -1.80
N SER A 277 16.10 13.64 -0.83
CA SER A 277 17.53 13.78 -1.10
C SER A 277 18.19 12.41 -1.09
N GLY A 278 18.84 12.03 -2.19
CA GLY A 278 19.52 10.72 -2.34
C GLY A 278 20.72 10.47 -1.41
N ALA A 279 21.08 11.44 -0.56
CA ALA A 279 22.08 11.33 0.50
C ALA A 279 21.43 11.71 1.82
N SER A 280 20.60 10.82 2.36
CA SER A 280 19.85 11.14 3.57
C SER A 280 20.51 10.59 4.82
N ALA A 281 20.45 11.39 5.89
CA ALA A 281 20.75 10.94 7.24
C ALA A 281 19.81 9.82 7.72
N SER A 282 18.75 9.52 6.94
CA SER A 282 17.85 8.39 7.12
C SER A 282 17.28 7.92 5.78
N SER A 283 17.02 6.63 5.62
CA SER A 283 16.44 6.04 4.40
C SER A 283 15.25 5.17 4.72
N TRP A 284 14.23 5.17 3.85
CA TRP A 284 13.04 4.34 3.98
C TRP A 284 13.38 2.85 3.92
N ILE A 285 12.94 2.10 4.92
CA ILE A 285 13.04 0.64 4.98
C ILE A 285 11.69 0.03 4.60
N SER A 286 10.63 0.48 5.27
CA SER A 286 9.29 -0.06 5.11
C SER A 286 8.28 0.98 5.54
N PHE A 287 7.04 0.77 5.13
CA PHE A 287 5.92 1.55 5.64
C PHE A 287 4.71 0.65 5.86
N TRP A 288 3.85 1.11 6.73
CA TRP A 288 2.52 0.57 6.93
C TRP A 288 1.50 1.71 6.74
N ALA A 289 0.47 1.44 5.97
CA ALA A 289 -0.74 2.24 5.88
C ALA A 289 -1.94 1.29 6.00
N PRO A 290 -3.16 1.74 6.25
CA PRO A 290 -4.33 0.88 6.27
C PRO A 290 -4.37 -0.03 5.05
N GLY A 291 -4.67 -1.32 5.26
CA GLY A 291 -4.64 -2.33 4.21
C GLY A 291 -3.25 -2.79 3.74
N GLY A 292 -2.21 -2.04 4.06
CA GLY A 292 -0.82 -2.43 3.78
C GLY A 292 -0.34 -3.47 4.79
N ASN A 293 0.02 -4.65 4.33
CA ASN A 293 0.73 -5.63 5.14
C ASN A 293 1.91 -6.15 4.31
N PHE A 294 3.06 -5.51 4.52
CA PHE A 294 4.27 -5.92 3.85
C PHE A 294 4.70 -7.30 4.40
N LYS A 295 4.95 -8.28 3.52
CA LYS A 295 5.37 -9.61 3.97
C LYS A 295 6.86 -9.79 3.78
N ALA A 296 7.27 -10.37 2.70
CA ALA A 296 8.66 -10.66 2.44
C ALA A 296 9.13 -10.02 1.14
N TYR A 297 10.37 -9.60 1.10
CA TYR A 297 11.01 -9.21 -0.15
C TYR A 297 11.14 -10.41 -1.08
N PRO A 298 11.25 -10.22 -2.40
CA PRO A 298 11.54 -11.28 -3.34
C PRO A 298 12.78 -12.07 -2.94
N VAL A 299 12.79 -13.36 -3.27
CA VAL A 299 13.94 -14.23 -2.99
C VAL A 299 15.22 -13.66 -3.62
N GLY A 300 16.33 -13.69 -2.88
CA GLY A 300 17.64 -13.24 -3.33
C GLY A 300 17.92 -11.75 -3.14
N VAL A 301 17.00 -10.99 -2.55
CA VAL A 301 17.21 -9.58 -2.19
C VAL A 301 16.86 -9.32 -0.73
N GLY A 302 17.47 -8.30 -0.14
CA GLY A 302 17.18 -7.87 1.24
C GLY A 302 17.73 -6.48 1.52
N MET A 303 17.16 -5.76 2.48
CA MET A 303 17.66 -4.45 2.85
C MET A 303 18.84 -4.55 3.81
N LYS A 304 19.97 -3.94 3.45
CA LYS A 304 21.19 -3.96 4.25
C LYS A 304 21.06 -3.05 5.47
N ILE A 305 21.39 -3.61 6.65
CA ILE A 305 21.52 -2.90 7.92
C ILE A 305 22.91 -3.18 8.48
N SER A 306 23.66 -2.13 8.77
CA SER A 306 24.95 -2.26 9.44
C SER A 306 24.76 -2.43 10.95
N SER A 307 25.72 -3.05 11.64
CA SER A 307 25.64 -3.37 13.06
C SER A 307 25.40 -2.17 13.99
N ALA A 308 25.84 -0.98 13.57
CA ALA A 308 25.68 0.26 14.34
C ALA A 308 24.48 1.12 13.88
N ASP A 309 23.74 0.69 12.85
CA ASP A 309 22.54 1.39 12.39
C ASP A 309 21.40 1.19 13.39
N GLN A 310 20.57 2.20 13.53
CA GLN A 310 19.34 2.14 14.31
C GLN A 310 18.12 2.40 13.41
N PHE A 311 16.93 2.37 13.98
CA PHE A 311 15.70 2.68 13.26
C PHE A 311 14.99 3.86 13.92
N ILE A 312 14.27 4.62 13.10
CA ILE A 312 13.21 5.52 13.55
C ILE A 312 11.90 4.98 13.01
N LEU A 313 10.94 4.77 13.89
CA LEU A 313 9.55 4.58 13.48
C LEU A 313 8.83 5.93 13.61
N GLN A 314 8.49 6.54 12.48
CA GLN A 314 7.57 7.66 12.42
C GLN A 314 6.14 7.10 12.44
N ALA A 315 5.39 7.42 13.47
CA ALA A 315 3.98 7.08 13.59
C ALA A 315 3.13 8.32 13.30
N HIS A 316 2.20 8.20 12.35
CA HIS A 316 1.15 9.18 12.13
C HIS A 316 -0.11 8.72 12.86
N PHE A 317 -0.56 9.54 13.76
CA PHE A 317 -1.80 9.36 14.49
C PHE A 317 -2.85 10.33 13.98
N HIS A 318 -4.07 9.84 13.80
CA HIS A 318 -5.24 10.65 13.46
C HIS A 318 -6.32 10.44 14.53
N THR A 319 -6.70 11.48 15.23
CA THR A 319 -7.68 11.38 16.32
C THR A 319 -8.83 12.35 16.09
N MET A 320 -10.07 11.82 16.14
CA MET A 320 -11.31 12.62 16.08
C MET A 320 -11.90 12.93 17.47
N GLU A 321 -11.37 12.28 18.52
CA GLU A 321 -11.84 12.36 19.90
C GLU A 321 -10.68 12.70 20.86
N PRO A 322 -10.94 13.32 22.03
CA PRO A 322 -9.88 13.66 22.99
C PRO A 322 -9.09 12.44 23.47
N ALA A 323 -7.80 12.64 23.61
CA ALA A 323 -6.71 11.66 23.70
C ALA A 323 -6.71 10.68 24.87
N THR A 324 -7.50 10.84 25.91
CA THR A 324 -7.31 10.09 27.16
C THR A 324 -7.67 8.60 27.10
N ALA A 325 -8.43 8.17 26.07
CA ALA A 325 -8.82 6.76 25.89
C ALA A 325 -8.06 6.06 24.73
N ASN A 326 -7.29 6.78 23.93
CA ASN A 326 -6.77 6.30 22.65
C ASN A 326 -5.23 6.20 22.66
N LYS A 327 -4.72 5.26 23.48
CA LYS A 327 -3.28 4.93 23.44
C LYS A 327 -2.98 3.97 22.30
N ALA A 328 -1.80 4.08 21.71
CA ALA A 328 -1.31 3.18 20.68
C ALA A 328 0.17 2.89 20.84
N SER A 329 0.58 1.70 20.44
CA SER A 329 1.96 1.32 20.17
C SER A 329 2.07 0.67 18.79
N MET A 330 3.27 0.67 18.22
CA MET A 330 3.54 -0.01 16.95
C MET A 330 4.63 -1.05 17.16
N LYS A 331 4.35 -2.26 16.69
CA LYS A 331 5.29 -3.37 16.69
C LYS A 331 5.96 -3.47 15.33
N VAL A 332 7.28 -3.55 15.30
CA VAL A 332 8.10 -3.78 14.10
C VAL A 332 8.71 -5.18 14.22
N SER A 333 8.30 -6.09 13.35
CA SER A 333 8.85 -7.44 13.27
C SER A 333 9.81 -7.53 12.09
N LEU A 334 11.04 -7.96 12.35
CA LEU A 334 12.14 -8.02 11.40
C LEU A 334 12.55 -9.48 11.20
N GLN A 335 12.51 -9.98 9.97
CA GLN A 335 13.12 -11.26 9.60
C GLN A 335 14.46 -11.02 8.94
N LEU A 336 15.48 -11.73 9.41
CA LEU A 336 16.82 -11.66 8.85
C LEU A 336 16.96 -12.67 7.70
N ALA A 337 17.71 -12.29 6.66
CA ALA A 337 18.07 -13.21 5.59
C ALA A 337 19.04 -14.25 6.14
N SER A 338 18.76 -15.54 5.87
CA SER A 338 19.61 -16.66 6.28
C SER A 338 20.77 -16.93 5.32
N THR A 339 20.76 -16.31 4.14
CA THR A 339 21.76 -16.47 3.08
C THR A 339 22.17 -15.11 2.53
N ALA A 340 23.28 -15.06 1.80
CA ALA A 340 23.70 -13.86 1.07
C ALA A 340 22.63 -13.44 0.05
N VAL A 341 22.31 -12.16 0.05
CA VAL A 341 21.31 -11.53 -0.84
C VAL A 341 21.88 -10.25 -1.45
N SER A 342 21.30 -9.81 -2.57
CA SER A 342 21.60 -8.48 -3.14
C SER A 342 20.90 -7.39 -2.33
N GLU A 343 21.58 -6.25 -2.15
CA GLU A 343 21.03 -5.11 -1.41
C GLU A 343 19.83 -4.50 -2.14
N LEU A 344 18.66 -4.60 -1.53
CA LEU A 344 17.45 -3.91 -1.97
C LEU A 344 17.45 -2.48 -1.45
N LYS A 345 17.19 -1.54 -2.35
CA LYS A 345 17.13 -0.10 -2.07
C LYS A 345 15.74 0.43 -2.39
N THR A 346 15.40 1.59 -1.84
CA THR A 346 14.15 2.30 -2.12
C THR A 346 14.44 3.63 -2.79
N MET A 347 13.70 3.93 -3.86
CA MET A 347 13.69 5.23 -4.53
C MET A 347 12.27 5.79 -4.51
N LEU A 348 12.13 7.09 -4.23
CA LEU A 348 10.87 7.80 -4.25
C LEU A 348 10.75 8.66 -5.51
N VAL A 349 9.61 8.60 -6.18
CA VAL A 349 9.24 9.52 -7.26
C VAL A 349 7.93 10.18 -6.88
N ALA A 350 7.98 11.47 -6.58
CA ALA A 350 6.84 12.25 -6.11
C ALA A 350 6.46 13.31 -7.14
N ALA A 351 5.16 13.57 -7.27
CA ALA A 351 4.64 14.64 -8.12
C ALA A 351 3.97 15.72 -7.27
N PRO A 352 4.08 17.01 -7.66
CA PRO A 352 3.48 18.12 -6.93
C PRO A 352 1.95 18.03 -6.93
N ILE A 353 1.31 18.62 -5.94
CA ILE A 353 -0.14 18.61 -5.77
C ILE A 353 -0.69 20.03 -5.86
N GLU A 354 -1.51 20.28 -6.87
CA GLU A 354 -2.12 21.58 -7.12
C GLU A 354 -3.62 21.39 -7.42
N ILE A 355 -4.46 21.19 -6.38
CA ILE A 355 -5.90 20.96 -6.56
C ILE A 355 -6.69 22.11 -5.97
N ALA A 356 -7.38 22.88 -6.84
CA ALA A 356 -8.24 23.97 -6.41
C ALA A 356 -9.47 23.44 -5.66
N CYS A 357 -10.06 24.28 -4.81
CA CYS A 357 -11.39 24.03 -4.24
C CYS A 357 -12.41 23.74 -5.34
N ALA A 358 -13.42 22.95 -5.02
CA ALA A 358 -14.53 22.70 -5.94
C ALA A 358 -15.30 24.01 -6.24
N PRO A 359 -15.99 24.13 -7.39
CA PRO A 359 -16.69 25.37 -7.77
C PRO A 359 -17.76 25.84 -6.77
N ASN A 360 -18.30 24.94 -5.97
CA ASN A 360 -19.28 25.21 -4.92
C ASN A 360 -18.65 25.39 -3.53
N GLU A 361 -17.34 25.33 -3.41
CA GLU A 361 -16.59 25.57 -2.18
C GLU A 361 -16.01 26.99 -2.17
N SER A 362 -15.95 27.59 -0.98
CA SER A 362 -15.36 28.92 -0.78
C SER A 362 -14.75 29.01 0.62
N GLY A 363 -13.88 29.97 0.80
CA GLY A 363 -13.23 30.23 2.08
C GLY A 363 -11.80 30.73 1.91
N PRO A 364 -11.18 31.26 2.97
CA PRO A 364 -9.84 31.84 2.90
C PRO A 364 -8.77 30.81 2.47
N LEU A 365 -8.92 29.55 2.85
CA LEU A 365 -7.96 28.49 2.50
C LEU A 365 -8.12 28.01 1.04
N CYS A 366 -9.14 28.43 0.30
CA CYS A 366 -9.23 28.15 -1.14
C CYS A 366 -8.26 28.99 -1.97
N VAL A 367 -7.57 29.96 -1.35
CA VAL A 367 -6.44 30.68 -1.95
C VAL A 367 -5.16 29.89 -1.71
N ARG A 368 -4.44 29.54 -2.78
CA ARG A 368 -3.22 28.69 -2.71
C ARG A 368 -2.18 29.18 -1.69
N SER A 369 -1.87 30.47 -1.69
CA SER A 369 -0.90 31.03 -0.75
C SER A 369 -1.36 30.92 0.72
N ALA A 370 -2.65 31.06 0.97
CA ALA A 370 -3.20 30.87 2.31
C ALA A 370 -3.15 29.39 2.74
N ALA A 371 -3.39 28.46 1.82
CA ALA A 371 -3.26 27.01 2.09
C ALA A 371 -1.80 26.62 2.41
N LEU A 372 -0.82 27.16 1.66
CA LEU A 372 0.62 26.93 1.96
C LEU A 372 1.02 27.53 3.32
N LEU A 373 0.52 28.71 3.68
CA LEU A 373 0.75 29.31 4.99
C LEU A 373 0.09 28.50 6.11
N ASP A 374 -1.09 27.95 5.88
CA ASP A 374 -1.76 27.05 6.82
C ASP A 374 -0.95 25.77 7.01
N LEU A 375 -0.48 25.15 5.92
CA LEU A 375 0.41 23.99 5.98
C LEU A 375 1.67 24.30 6.78
N ALA A 376 2.33 25.44 6.52
CA ALA A 376 3.54 25.85 7.26
C ALA A 376 3.27 26.03 8.77
N LYS A 377 2.10 26.54 9.15
CA LYS A 377 1.70 26.70 10.56
C LYS A 377 1.39 25.38 11.25
N ARG A 378 0.75 24.45 10.54
CA ARG A 378 0.42 23.11 11.07
C ARG A 378 1.65 22.20 11.16
N THR A 379 2.67 22.46 10.37
CA THR A 379 3.84 21.61 10.21
C THR A 379 5.15 22.39 10.33
N SER A 380 5.71 22.81 9.21
CA SER A 380 6.91 23.65 9.14
C SER A 380 6.98 24.38 7.80
N THR A 381 7.76 25.46 7.74
CA THR A 381 8.07 26.14 6.49
C THR A 381 8.80 25.23 5.49
N LYS A 382 9.61 24.28 5.98
CA LYS A 382 10.28 23.26 5.16
C LYS A 382 9.28 22.38 4.43
N THR A 383 8.24 21.91 5.13
CA THR A 383 7.18 21.09 4.55
C THR A 383 6.40 21.85 3.48
N ALA A 384 6.02 23.10 3.76
CA ALA A 384 5.33 23.94 2.78
C ALA A 384 6.20 24.24 1.55
N PHE A 385 7.53 24.28 1.69
CA PHE A 385 8.46 24.46 0.58
C PHE A 385 8.60 23.20 -0.29
N GLN A 386 8.27 22.02 0.22
CA GLN A 386 8.35 20.75 -0.55
C GLN A 386 7.50 20.81 -1.82
N GLU A 387 6.30 21.42 -1.79
CA GLU A 387 5.48 21.61 -2.98
C GLU A 387 6.23 22.39 -4.07
N THR A 388 6.88 23.50 -3.70
CA THR A 388 7.68 24.31 -4.63
C THR A 388 8.86 23.51 -5.20
N ALA A 389 9.54 22.73 -4.36
CA ALA A 389 10.64 21.89 -4.78
C ALA A 389 10.19 20.78 -5.77
N LEU A 390 9.03 20.18 -5.53
CA LEU A 390 8.44 19.19 -6.44
C LEU A 390 8.04 19.79 -7.79
N LEU A 391 7.45 20.98 -7.79
CA LEU A 391 7.14 21.70 -9.05
C LEU A 391 8.41 21.87 -9.90
N ILE A 392 9.50 22.35 -9.29
CA ILE A 392 10.79 22.54 -9.96
C ILE A 392 11.33 21.19 -10.46
N ALA A 393 11.36 20.16 -9.61
CA ALA A 393 11.90 18.85 -9.94
C ALA A 393 11.14 18.16 -11.08
N CYS A 394 9.83 18.42 -11.17
CA CYS A 394 8.96 17.87 -12.22
C CYS A 394 8.82 18.79 -13.45
N GLY A 395 9.63 19.85 -13.55
CA GLY A 395 9.63 20.78 -14.69
C GLY A 395 8.39 21.62 -14.82
N LYS A 396 7.68 21.89 -13.72
CA LYS A 396 6.47 22.71 -13.67
C LYS A 396 6.78 24.11 -13.14
N ASP A 397 5.94 25.10 -13.47
CA ASP A 397 6.12 26.48 -13.00
C ASP A 397 5.84 26.60 -11.48
N PRO A 398 6.86 26.91 -10.66
CA PRO A 398 6.69 27.03 -9.22
C PRO A 398 6.03 28.35 -8.78
N ILE A 399 6.00 29.36 -9.65
CA ILE A 399 5.46 30.71 -9.35
C ILE A 399 3.97 30.76 -9.69
N LYS A 400 3.59 30.19 -10.84
CA LYS A 400 2.21 30.18 -11.35
C LYS A 400 1.79 28.74 -11.71
N PRO A 401 1.73 27.81 -10.73
CA PRO A 401 1.30 26.47 -11.01
C PRO A 401 -0.15 26.45 -11.49
N ILE A 402 -0.44 25.52 -12.41
CA ILE A 402 -1.78 25.36 -12.96
C ILE A 402 -2.52 24.31 -12.13
N PRO A 403 -3.66 24.66 -11.49
CA PRO A 403 -4.47 23.70 -10.76
C PRO A 403 -4.96 22.57 -11.68
N SER A 404 -4.89 21.36 -11.20
CA SER A 404 -5.29 20.16 -11.98
C SER A 404 -5.79 19.05 -11.07
N SER A 405 -6.77 18.28 -11.55
CA SER A 405 -7.15 17.00 -10.95
C SER A 405 -6.20 15.87 -11.32
N THR A 406 -5.15 16.13 -12.08
CA THR A 406 -4.13 15.15 -12.45
C THR A 406 -2.75 15.71 -12.10
N SER A 407 -1.94 14.90 -11.45
CA SER A 407 -0.55 15.22 -11.17
C SER A 407 0.37 14.13 -11.70
N ASP A 408 1.53 14.52 -12.19
CA ASP A 408 2.54 13.60 -12.67
C ASP A 408 3.96 14.13 -12.47
N CYS A 409 4.91 13.21 -12.38
CA CYS A 409 6.33 13.50 -12.39
C CYS A 409 7.11 12.37 -13.06
N THR A 410 8.16 12.72 -13.77
CA THR A 410 9.04 11.78 -14.46
C THR A 410 10.45 11.91 -13.91
N ASN A 411 11.03 10.79 -13.48
CA ASN A 411 12.41 10.71 -13.02
C ASN A 411 13.25 9.91 -14.02
N THR A 412 14.42 10.43 -14.41
CA THR A 412 15.33 9.76 -15.35
C THR A 412 16.26 8.83 -14.59
N VAL A 413 16.36 7.59 -15.01
CA VAL A 413 17.30 6.59 -14.50
C VAL A 413 18.71 7.00 -14.90
N ARG A 414 19.61 7.11 -13.92
CA ARG A 414 20.99 7.58 -14.14
C ARG A 414 22.03 6.45 -14.15
N SER A 415 21.73 5.34 -13.50
CA SER A 415 22.57 4.15 -13.43
C SER A 415 21.73 2.92 -13.75
N PRO A 416 22.32 1.82 -14.26
CA PRO A 416 21.58 0.59 -14.45
C PRO A 416 21.01 0.10 -13.11
N ILE A 417 19.71 -0.23 -13.08
CA ILE A 417 19.03 -0.78 -11.90
C ILE A 417 18.11 -1.93 -12.28
N LYS A 418 17.85 -2.82 -11.33
CA LYS A 418 16.84 -3.87 -11.45
C LYS A 418 15.66 -3.53 -10.55
N ILE A 419 14.50 -3.26 -11.12
CA ILE A 419 13.27 -2.91 -10.38
C ILE A 419 12.56 -4.21 -10.00
N TYR A 420 12.35 -4.41 -8.70
CA TYR A 420 11.70 -5.57 -8.13
C TYR A 420 10.24 -5.32 -7.76
N GLY A 421 9.87 -4.09 -7.43
CA GLY A 421 8.51 -3.76 -7.05
C GLY A 421 8.23 -2.27 -7.08
N ALA A 422 6.95 -1.94 -7.11
CA ALA A 422 6.47 -0.56 -7.03
C ALA A 422 5.20 -0.48 -6.18
N THR A 423 5.09 0.58 -5.38
CA THR A 423 3.92 0.90 -4.58
C THR A 423 3.48 2.33 -4.88
N GLY A 424 2.20 2.53 -5.15
CA GLY A 424 1.61 3.86 -5.21
C GLY A 424 1.06 4.30 -3.86
N HIS A 425 1.21 5.58 -3.53
CA HIS A 425 0.63 6.19 -2.35
C HIS A 425 -0.06 7.52 -2.70
N MET A 426 -1.28 7.66 -2.23
CA MET A 426 -2.12 8.87 -2.27
C MET A 426 -2.92 8.94 -0.96
N HIS A 427 -3.56 10.08 -0.70
CA HIS A 427 -4.52 10.20 0.39
C HIS A 427 -5.96 9.99 -0.07
N GLN A 428 -6.90 10.59 0.65
CA GLN A 428 -8.33 10.31 0.55
C GLN A 428 -9.01 10.88 -0.71
N LEU A 429 -8.43 11.91 -1.35
CA LEU A 429 -8.97 12.48 -2.59
C LEU A 429 -8.48 11.74 -3.83
N GLY A 430 -7.62 10.74 -3.65
CA GLY A 430 -7.10 9.90 -4.71
C GLY A 430 -8.20 9.21 -5.51
N ARG A 431 -8.05 9.16 -6.84
CA ARG A 431 -8.96 8.47 -7.77
C ARG A 431 -8.29 7.32 -8.49
N SER A 432 -7.08 7.53 -8.96
CA SER A 432 -6.25 6.48 -9.56
C SER A 432 -4.77 6.84 -9.48
N ILE A 433 -3.92 5.83 -9.45
CA ILE A 433 -2.47 5.98 -9.56
C ILE A 433 -1.90 4.95 -10.52
N THR A 434 -0.94 5.38 -11.35
CA THR A 434 -0.20 4.50 -12.26
C THR A 434 1.28 4.86 -12.21
N ILE A 435 2.13 3.84 -12.10
CA ILE A 435 3.58 3.95 -12.11
C ILE A 435 4.08 3.18 -13.32
N THR A 436 4.88 3.82 -14.17
CA THR A 436 5.41 3.23 -15.39
C THR A 436 6.92 3.38 -15.49
N HIS A 437 7.56 2.41 -16.13
CA HIS A 437 8.90 2.49 -16.67
C HIS A 437 8.80 2.64 -18.18
N GLN A 438 9.56 3.55 -18.76
CA GLN A 438 9.67 3.70 -20.21
C GLN A 438 11.13 3.57 -20.64
N SER A 439 11.37 2.66 -21.58
CA SER A 439 12.69 2.46 -22.19
C SER A 439 13.02 3.61 -23.14
N ALA A 440 14.19 4.23 -22.95
CA ALA A 440 14.69 5.28 -23.84
C ALA A 440 15.02 4.76 -25.25
N SER A 441 15.48 3.51 -25.35
CA SER A 441 15.92 2.91 -26.62
C SER A 441 14.78 2.43 -27.50
N THR A 442 13.67 1.98 -26.92
CA THR A 442 12.55 1.37 -27.66
C THR A 442 11.24 2.15 -27.51
N SER A 443 11.19 3.14 -26.62
CA SER A 443 9.98 3.85 -26.20
C SER A 443 8.89 2.93 -25.61
N ALA A 444 9.20 1.66 -25.34
CA ALA A 444 8.27 0.70 -24.74
C ALA A 444 7.94 1.11 -23.30
N VAL A 445 6.66 1.07 -22.97
CA VAL A 445 6.16 1.39 -21.65
C VAL A 445 5.76 0.12 -20.93
N THR A 446 6.29 -0.06 -19.71
CA THR A 446 5.94 -1.14 -18.80
C THR A 446 5.23 -0.57 -17.57
N VAL A 447 4.05 -1.07 -17.24
CA VAL A 447 3.33 -0.70 -16.03
C VAL A 447 3.94 -1.45 -14.84
N LEU A 448 4.54 -0.72 -13.90
CA LEU A 448 5.12 -1.26 -12.68
C LEU A 448 4.07 -1.51 -11.60
N SER A 449 3.14 -0.57 -11.45
CA SER A 449 2.00 -0.65 -10.53
C SER A 449 0.85 0.21 -11.05
N THR A 450 -0.38 -0.22 -10.83
CA THR A 450 -1.56 0.61 -11.10
C THR A 450 -2.71 0.30 -10.15
N ARG A 451 -3.42 1.36 -9.75
CA ARG A 451 -4.70 1.32 -9.06
C ARG A 451 -5.65 2.19 -9.89
N PRO A 452 -6.38 1.61 -10.83
CA PRO A 452 -7.32 2.35 -11.69
C PRO A 452 -8.53 2.88 -10.90
N MET A 453 -8.80 2.30 -9.74
CA MET A 453 -9.64 2.83 -8.68
C MET A 453 -8.82 2.80 -7.40
N TRP A 454 -8.54 3.98 -6.85
CA TRP A 454 -7.79 4.11 -5.61
C TRP A 454 -8.66 3.64 -4.43
N ASP A 455 -8.07 2.82 -3.59
CA ASP A 455 -8.61 2.40 -2.30
C ASP A 455 -7.56 2.73 -1.24
N PHE A 456 -7.87 3.72 -0.41
CA PHE A 456 -6.96 4.17 0.65
C PHE A 456 -6.65 3.06 1.66
N ASP A 457 -7.58 2.13 1.85
CA ASP A 457 -7.44 1.01 2.77
C ASP A 457 -6.74 -0.21 2.13
N ASN A 458 -6.21 -0.09 0.90
CA ASN A 458 -5.52 -1.18 0.19
C ASN A 458 -4.26 -0.71 -0.56
N GLN A 459 -3.23 -0.33 0.19
CA GLN A 459 -1.96 0.21 -0.33
C GLN A 459 -0.86 -0.86 -0.32
N THR A 460 -0.88 -1.77 -1.28
CA THR A 460 0.06 -2.90 -1.34
C THR A 460 1.09 -2.75 -2.45
N THR A 461 2.29 -3.34 -2.27
CA THR A 461 3.35 -3.38 -3.29
C THR A 461 3.00 -4.37 -4.41
N ASP A 462 3.19 -3.96 -5.66
CA ASP A 462 3.16 -4.84 -6.82
C ASP A 462 4.58 -5.33 -7.13
N TRP A 463 4.90 -6.55 -6.64
CA TRP A 463 6.17 -7.20 -6.92
C TRP A 463 6.17 -7.74 -8.35
N GLN A 464 7.26 -7.52 -9.07
CA GLN A 464 7.46 -8.04 -10.42
C GLN A 464 7.83 -9.53 -10.34
N SER A 465 7.19 -10.36 -11.15
CA SER A 465 7.54 -11.80 -11.24
C SER A 465 8.96 -12.02 -11.77
N THR A 466 9.43 -11.10 -12.60
CA THR A 466 10.81 -11.01 -13.08
C THR A 466 11.24 -9.55 -12.94
N PRO A 467 12.39 -9.25 -12.33
CA PRO A 467 12.87 -7.89 -12.18
C PRO A 467 13.02 -7.18 -13.53
N ILE A 468 12.63 -5.92 -13.59
CA ILE A 468 12.70 -5.10 -14.80
C ILE A 468 14.04 -4.37 -14.82
N LEU A 469 14.84 -4.61 -15.87
CA LEU A 469 16.11 -3.91 -16.07
C LEU A 469 15.85 -2.52 -16.65
N ALA A 470 16.12 -1.49 -15.86
CA ALA A 470 16.11 -0.11 -16.31
C ALA A 470 17.55 0.40 -16.53
N LYS A 471 17.78 1.09 -17.66
CA LYS A 471 19.08 1.57 -18.10
C LYS A 471 19.19 3.09 -17.99
N PRO A 472 20.39 3.66 -17.99
CA PRO A 472 20.57 5.11 -18.05
C PRO A 472 19.79 5.71 -19.24
N GLY A 473 19.05 6.78 -18.99
CA GLY A 473 18.16 7.43 -19.96
C GLY A 473 16.72 6.92 -19.96
N ASP A 474 16.45 5.72 -19.43
CA ASP A 474 15.08 5.26 -19.19
C ASP A 474 14.39 6.18 -18.19
N THR A 475 13.07 6.16 -18.15
CA THR A 475 12.31 6.99 -17.22
C THR A 475 11.35 6.17 -16.36
N ILE A 476 11.15 6.65 -15.12
CA ILE A 476 10.10 6.17 -14.22
C ILE A 476 9.14 7.34 -14.02
N LYS A 477 7.86 7.11 -14.32
CA LYS A 477 6.82 8.14 -14.21
C LYS A 477 5.75 7.69 -13.22
N VAL A 478 5.36 8.58 -12.31
CA VAL A 478 4.13 8.47 -11.51
C VAL A 478 3.07 9.39 -12.08
N THR A 479 1.83 8.91 -12.13
CA THR A 479 0.67 9.70 -12.54
C THR A 479 -0.49 9.41 -11.59
N CYS A 480 -1.04 10.45 -10.97
CA CYS A 480 -2.17 10.38 -10.07
C CYS A 480 -3.34 11.18 -10.61
N THR A 481 -4.55 10.70 -10.38
CA THR A 481 -5.77 11.50 -10.58
C THR A 481 -6.51 11.64 -9.26
N PHE A 482 -7.16 12.78 -9.08
CA PHE A 482 -7.86 13.17 -7.86
C PHE A 482 -9.30 13.57 -8.17
N ASP A 483 -10.16 13.45 -7.16
CA ASP A 483 -11.53 13.92 -7.23
C ASP A 483 -11.85 14.77 -5.99
N ILE A 484 -11.84 16.09 -6.17
CA ILE A 484 -12.15 17.03 -5.08
C ILE A 484 -13.59 16.86 -4.57
N GLY A 485 -14.50 16.30 -5.37
CA GLY A 485 -15.87 15.99 -4.97
C GLY A 485 -15.97 14.94 -3.86
N LEU A 486 -14.93 14.12 -3.66
CA LEU A 486 -14.85 13.17 -2.55
C LEU A 486 -14.89 13.87 -1.19
N ARG A 487 -14.45 15.12 -1.09
CA ARG A 487 -14.51 15.90 0.13
C ARG A 487 -15.93 16.02 0.70
N ALA A 488 -16.94 16.10 -0.15
CA ALA A 488 -18.33 16.16 0.27
C ALA A 488 -18.91 14.77 0.67
N LEU A 489 -18.26 13.70 0.28
CA LEU A 489 -18.73 12.33 0.48
C LEU A 489 -18.07 11.63 1.68
N LEU A 490 -16.81 11.97 1.97
CA LEU A 490 -16.01 11.29 2.98
C LEU A 490 -16.18 11.97 4.36
N SER A 491 -16.47 11.15 5.37
CA SER A 491 -16.70 11.61 6.75
C SER A 491 -15.48 12.33 7.35
N VAL A 492 -14.28 11.98 6.93
CA VAL A 492 -13.02 12.57 7.40
C VAL A 492 -12.92 14.07 7.10
N TYR A 493 -13.62 14.57 6.08
CA TYR A 493 -13.63 15.99 5.73
C TYR A 493 -14.81 16.77 6.31
N LYS A 494 -15.79 16.10 6.93
CA LYS A 494 -17.08 16.69 7.34
C LYS A 494 -16.96 17.98 8.18
N ASN A 495 -15.94 18.05 9.04
CA ASN A 495 -15.73 19.18 9.95
C ASN A 495 -14.53 20.05 9.53
N LEU A 496 -13.98 19.83 8.34
CA LEU A 496 -12.83 20.59 7.85
C LEU A 496 -13.30 21.68 6.89
N SER A 497 -12.72 22.87 7.03
CA SER A 497 -12.96 23.96 6.06
C SER A 497 -12.37 23.58 4.71
N PRO A 498 -13.04 23.91 3.59
CA PRO A 498 -12.47 23.72 2.26
C PRO A 498 -11.13 24.44 2.13
N ASN A 499 -10.18 23.81 1.48
CA ASN A 499 -8.85 24.35 1.22
C ASN A 499 -8.37 23.99 -0.18
N TYR A 500 -7.53 24.85 -0.74
CA TYR A 500 -6.68 24.48 -1.86
C TYR A 500 -5.73 23.38 -1.38
N VAL A 501 -5.69 22.24 -2.10
CA VAL A 501 -4.91 21.07 -1.68
C VAL A 501 -3.53 21.15 -2.30
N VAL A 502 -2.51 21.02 -1.47
CA VAL A 502 -1.09 21.01 -1.82
C VAL A 502 -0.45 19.72 -1.30
N TRP A 503 0.78 19.46 -1.71
CA TRP A 503 1.56 18.35 -1.18
C TRP A 503 1.72 18.48 0.33
N GLY A 504 1.46 17.39 1.04
CA GLY A 504 1.66 17.31 2.49
C GLY A 504 1.21 15.95 3.02
N GLU A 505 1.49 15.68 4.27
CA GLU A 505 1.24 14.39 4.91
C GLU A 505 -0.09 14.35 5.71
N GLY A 506 -0.71 15.51 5.97
CA GLY A 506 -1.93 15.59 6.78
C GLY A 506 -3.19 15.22 6.01
N THR A 507 -4.26 14.97 6.75
CA THR A 507 -5.59 14.61 6.19
C THR A 507 -6.13 15.63 5.17
N ARG A 508 -5.78 16.91 5.31
CA ARG A 508 -6.19 17.98 4.39
C ARG A 508 -5.34 18.10 3.14
N ASP A 509 -4.19 17.44 3.16
CA ASP A 509 -3.16 17.50 2.15
C ASP A 509 -3.27 16.25 1.26
N GLU A 510 -2.56 16.21 0.17
CA GLU A 510 -2.53 15.05 -0.73
C GLU A 510 -1.11 14.68 -1.11
N MET A 511 -0.93 13.43 -1.54
CA MET A 511 0.31 12.93 -2.10
C MET A 511 0.08 12.26 -3.45
N CYS A 512 1.09 12.32 -4.31
CA CYS A 512 1.24 11.49 -5.50
C CYS A 512 2.63 10.91 -5.46
N LEU A 513 2.76 9.69 -4.91
CA LEU A 513 4.06 9.12 -4.58
C LEU A 513 4.20 7.71 -5.13
N ALA A 514 5.29 7.46 -5.85
CA ALA A 514 5.76 6.12 -6.20
C ALA A 514 6.94 5.73 -5.31
N ILE A 515 6.86 4.54 -4.72
CA ILE A 515 7.93 3.90 -3.93
C ILE A 515 8.44 2.74 -4.76
N ILE A 516 9.68 2.81 -5.22
CA ILE A 516 10.31 1.83 -6.11
C ILE A 516 11.35 1.03 -5.34
N ASN A 517 11.21 -0.28 -5.32
CA ASN A 517 12.19 -1.18 -4.74
C ASN A 517 13.11 -1.73 -5.85
N TYR A 518 14.42 -1.54 -5.71
CA TYR A 518 15.40 -1.86 -6.75
C TYR A 518 16.74 -2.33 -6.17
N THR A 519 17.55 -2.96 -7.01
CA THR A 519 18.99 -3.19 -6.78
C THR A 519 19.79 -2.48 -7.86
N ASP A 520 21.05 -2.21 -7.56
CA ASP A 520 22.01 -1.74 -8.57
C ASP A 520 22.31 -2.83 -9.59
#